data_09f710b651d3652efa9cb2a849be5f40
#
_entry.id   09f710b651d3652efa9cb2a849be5f40
#
_cell.length_a   1.000
_cell.length_b   1.000
_cell.length_c   1.000
_cell.angle_alpha   90.00
_cell.angle_beta   90.00
_cell.angle_gamma   90.00
#
_symmetry.space_group_name_H-M   'P 1'
#
loop_
_entity.id
_entity.type
_entity.pdbx_description
1 polymer ?
#
loop_
_entity_poly.entity_id
_entity_poly.type
_entity_poly.pdbx_seq_one_letter_code
_entity_poly.pdbx_strand_id
1 'polypeptide(L)'
;ITNVPAKIHIVTNSNGETNITESQILDEIDEANSFLANSFLEITVCEETNYIANNQLYNFNIDDQALLYANNQPDIMNLYFVESIAFGSGNACGYTYMPGNTSQYYDVIVMDNQCTTNTESTTLIHEFGHHFNLIHTHGTSNDPGSTDELVNGSNCVSAGDRLCDTPADPLLNSSNVSSVNCLYTGSATDTLGQVYEPDTSNIMSYSPNICTDFISNGQFARMYAGFHTYKTYYKCPSFNVNFDAEINESCDDYMTVNFTDTSVGATGWEWDVDGDDIVDYTDQNPSHVYTPGIYDVVLKIYNGSESISKVFPQYINFISNIYETSKVNLKLL
;
A
#
# COMPACT_ATOMS: atom_id res chain seq x y z
N ILE A 1 -8.92 -19.31 -2.49
CA ILE A 1 -8.31 -17.97 -2.60
C ILE A 1 -7.39 -17.80 -1.41
N THR A 2 -6.17 -17.32 -1.67
CA THR A 2 -5.17 -17.01 -0.66
C THR A 2 -5.20 -15.50 -0.40
N ASN A 3 -5.49 -15.12 0.84
CA ASN A 3 -5.49 -13.71 1.23
C ASN A 3 -4.04 -13.19 1.33
N VAL A 4 -3.81 -12.04 0.73
CA VAL A 4 -2.56 -11.27 0.82
C VAL A 4 -2.81 -10.07 1.72
N PRO A 5 -2.35 -10.11 2.97
CA PRO A 5 -2.57 -9.03 3.92
C PRO A 5 -1.85 -7.75 3.50
N ALA A 6 -2.54 -6.62 3.54
CA ALA A 6 -2.01 -5.31 3.20
C ALA A 6 -2.30 -4.26 4.29
N LYS A 7 -1.37 -3.31 4.44
CA LYS A 7 -1.48 -2.10 5.25
C LYS A 7 -1.39 -0.89 4.36
N ILE A 8 -2.35 0.01 4.46
CA ILE A 8 -2.35 1.28 3.74
C ILE A 8 -1.63 2.35 4.55
N HIS A 9 -0.73 3.08 3.90
CA HIS A 9 -0.05 4.27 4.40
C HIS A 9 -0.33 5.43 3.45
N ILE A 10 -1.06 6.44 3.90
CA ILE A 10 -1.27 7.69 3.16
C ILE A 10 -0.27 8.72 3.67
N VAL A 11 0.62 9.17 2.77
CA VAL A 11 1.58 10.19 3.13
C VAL A 11 1.01 11.57 2.84
N THR A 12 1.10 12.45 3.85
CA THR A 12 0.68 13.85 3.75
C THR A 12 1.89 14.77 3.84
N ASN A 13 1.75 16.00 3.38
CA ASN A 13 2.72 17.03 3.69
C ASN A 13 2.67 17.41 5.19
N SER A 14 3.55 18.30 5.64
CA SER A 14 3.61 18.72 7.05
C SER A 14 2.35 19.48 7.55
N ASN A 15 1.44 19.88 6.65
CA ASN A 15 0.16 20.49 6.99
C ASN A 15 -0.99 19.46 7.07
N GLY A 16 -0.70 18.17 6.84
CA GLY A 16 -1.71 17.12 6.81
C GLY A 16 -2.49 17.03 5.48
N GLU A 17 -1.98 17.64 4.39
CA GLU A 17 -2.67 17.68 3.10
C GLU A 17 -2.18 16.55 2.19
N THR A 18 -3.10 15.95 1.45
CA THR A 18 -2.87 14.98 0.37
C THR A 18 -3.94 15.15 -0.70
N ASN A 19 -3.69 14.65 -1.90
CA ASN A 19 -4.62 14.70 -3.04
C ASN A 19 -5.28 13.32 -3.33
N ILE A 20 -5.13 12.36 -2.42
CA ILE A 20 -5.78 11.05 -2.50
C ILE A 20 -6.62 10.79 -1.26
N THR A 21 -7.69 10.04 -1.40
CA THR A 21 -8.55 9.59 -0.30
C THR A 21 -8.44 8.08 -0.12
N GLU A 22 -8.68 7.60 1.10
CA GLU A 22 -8.74 6.17 1.40
C GLU A 22 -9.76 5.43 0.52
N SER A 23 -10.92 6.04 0.25
CA SER A 23 -11.93 5.45 -0.64
C SER A 23 -11.40 5.21 -2.04
N GLN A 24 -10.65 6.15 -2.61
CA GLN A 24 -10.04 5.98 -3.93
C GLN A 24 -9.01 4.84 -3.94
N ILE A 25 -8.25 4.70 -2.85
CA ILE A 25 -7.28 3.60 -2.70
C ILE A 25 -7.99 2.24 -2.60
N LEU A 26 -9.09 2.17 -1.85
CA LEU A 26 -9.88 0.94 -1.74
C LEU A 26 -10.51 0.56 -3.08
N ASP A 27 -11.01 1.53 -3.86
CA ASP A 27 -11.52 1.30 -5.21
C ASP A 27 -10.43 0.72 -6.14
N GLU A 28 -9.19 1.22 -6.07
CA GLU A 28 -8.03 0.69 -6.81
C GLU A 28 -7.63 -0.72 -6.37
N ILE A 29 -7.71 -1.02 -5.07
CA ILE A 29 -7.46 -2.38 -4.56
C ILE A 29 -8.54 -3.34 -5.05
N ASP A 30 -9.80 -2.93 -5.07
CA ASP A 30 -10.90 -3.74 -5.59
C ASP A 30 -10.75 -4.00 -7.09
N GLU A 31 -10.33 -2.99 -7.86
CA GLU A 31 -10.00 -3.16 -9.28
C GLU A 31 -8.84 -4.13 -9.47
N ALA A 32 -7.74 -3.96 -8.74
CA ALA A 32 -6.62 -4.89 -8.77
C ALA A 32 -7.03 -6.33 -8.41
N ASN A 33 -7.90 -6.52 -7.41
CA ASN A 33 -8.45 -7.82 -7.04
C ASN A 33 -9.29 -8.44 -8.18
N SER A 34 -9.96 -7.63 -8.99
CA SER A 34 -10.69 -8.12 -10.17
C SER A 34 -9.76 -8.76 -11.20
N PHE A 35 -8.57 -8.18 -11.41
CA PHE A 35 -7.52 -8.79 -12.24
C PHE A 35 -6.92 -10.04 -11.61
N LEU A 36 -6.76 -10.05 -10.28
CA LEU A 36 -6.18 -11.18 -9.53
C LEU A 36 -7.11 -12.39 -9.41
N ALA A 37 -8.37 -12.30 -9.78
CA ALA A 37 -9.37 -13.35 -9.57
C ALA A 37 -8.93 -14.74 -10.08
N ASN A 38 -8.15 -14.80 -11.17
CA ASN A 38 -7.64 -16.04 -11.73
C ASN A 38 -6.28 -16.47 -11.13
N SER A 39 -5.63 -15.65 -10.32
CA SER A 39 -4.36 -15.96 -9.65
C SER A 39 -4.52 -16.75 -8.36
N PHE A 40 -5.73 -16.90 -7.85
CA PHE A 40 -6.06 -17.40 -6.51
C PHE A 40 -5.47 -16.56 -5.37
N LEU A 41 -5.06 -15.32 -5.64
CA LEU A 41 -4.62 -14.32 -4.66
C LEU A 41 -5.70 -13.24 -4.53
N GLU A 42 -5.85 -12.69 -3.33
CA GLU A 42 -6.75 -11.59 -3.03
C GLU A 42 -6.10 -10.66 -2.02
N ILE A 43 -5.97 -9.37 -2.35
CA ILE A 43 -5.44 -8.35 -1.44
C ILE A 43 -6.52 -8.02 -0.41
N THR A 44 -6.16 -8.14 0.86
CA THR A 44 -7.06 -7.83 1.99
C THR A 44 -6.43 -6.79 2.90
N VAL A 45 -7.08 -5.65 3.07
CA VAL A 45 -6.65 -4.62 4.03
C VAL A 45 -6.97 -5.11 5.44
N CYS A 46 -5.97 -5.18 6.32
CA CYS A 46 -6.07 -5.81 7.64
C CYS A 46 -6.20 -4.83 8.79
N GLU A 47 -5.81 -3.58 8.58
CA GLU A 47 -5.74 -2.57 9.62
C GLU A 47 -6.22 -1.21 9.10
N GLU A 48 -6.55 -0.31 10.03
CA GLU A 48 -6.85 1.08 9.69
C GLU A 48 -5.71 1.74 8.93
N THR A 49 -6.05 2.66 8.05
CA THR A 49 -5.09 3.43 7.26
C THR A 49 -4.18 4.27 8.17
N ASN A 50 -2.87 4.20 7.94
CA ASN A 50 -1.88 4.99 8.64
C ASN A 50 -1.59 6.28 7.88
N TYR A 51 -1.81 7.45 8.52
CA TYR A 51 -1.51 8.75 7.94
C TYR A 51 -0.15 9.26 8.43
N ILE A 52 0.77 9.55 7.50
CA ILE A 52 2.16 9.93 7.79
C ILE A 52 2.43 11.36 7.33
N ALA A 53 2.55 12.31 8.27
CA ALA A 53 2.90 13.68 7.96
C ALA A 53 4.42 13.86 7.78
N ASN A 54 4.92 13.78 6.54
CA ASN A 54 6.34 13.86 6.23
C ASN A 54 6.59 14.41 4.82
N ASN A 55 7.11 15.63 4.70
CA ASN A 55 7.35 16.28 3.41
C ASN A 55 8.37 15.55 2.50
N GLN A 56 9.37 14.90 3.08
CA GLN A 56 10.38 14.17 2.30
C GLN A 56 9.78 12.88 1.73
N LEU A 57 8.99 12.18 2.54
CA LEU A 57 8.29 10.98 2.09
C LEU A 57 7.12 11.33 1.16
N TYR A 58 6.48 12.49 1.33
CA TYR A 58 5.41 13.00 0.47
C TYR A 58 5.88 13.19 -0.98
N ASN A 59 7.11 13.71 -1.18
CA ASN A 59 7.79 13.76 -2.45
C ASN A 59 8.92 12.73 -2.46
N PHE A 60 8.54 11.45 -2.51
CA PHE A 60 9.43 10.34 -2.31
C PHE A 60 10.52 10.26 -3.38
N ASN A 61 11.75 10.08 -2.93
CA ASN A 61 12.87 9.72 -3.79
C ASN A 61 13.29 8.28 -3.46
N ILE A 62 13.55 7.47 -4.48
CA ILE A 62 13.96 6.08 -4.30
C ILE A 62 15.21 5.92 -3.41
N ASP A 63 16.05 6.95 -3.32
CA ASP A 63 17.22 6.95 -2.42
C ASP A 63 16.83 7.11 -0.94
N ASP A 64 15.59 7.54 -0.63
CA ASP A 64 15.08 7.80 0.72
C ASP A 64 14.33 6.59 1.33
N GLN A 65 14.57 5.39 0.86
CA GLN A 65 13.89 4.15 1.28
C GLN A 65 13.85 3.91 2.79
N ALA A 66 14.87 4.39 3.52
CA ALA A 66 14.92 4.27 4.97
C ALA A 66 13.72 4.92 5.68
N LEU A 67 13.10 5.93 5.07
CA LEU A 67 11.90 6.60 5.60
C LEU A 67 10.66 5.72 5.49
N LEU A 68 10.54 4.90 4.42
CA LEU A 68 9.48 3.90 4.30
C LEU A 68 9.61 2.87 5.42
N TYR A 69 10.81 2.32 5.58
CA TYR A 69 11.06 1.22 6.50
C TYR A 69 10.78 1.56 7.96
N ALA A 70 10.94 2.84 8.34
CA ALA A 70 10.63 3.32 9.68
C ALA A 70 9.12 3.23 10.02
N ASN A 71 8.27 3.14 9.00
CA ASN A 71 6.81 3.08 9.15
C ASN A 71 6.21 1.73 8.75
N ASN A 72 7.04 0.77 8.31
CA ASN A 72 6.55 -0.53 7.88
C ASN A 72 5.94 -1.32 9.03
N GLN A 73 4.76 -1.85 8.79
CA GLN A 73 4.20 -2.95 9.57
C GLN A 73 4.92 -4.25 9.16
N PRO A 74 5.50 -5.02 10.10
CA PRO A 74 6.15 -6.29 9.77
C PRO A 74 5.15 -7.37 9.37
N ASP A 75 5.62 -8.34 8.58
CA ASP A 75 4.87 -9.52 8.15
C ASP A 75 3.60 -9.23 7.33
N ILE A 76 3.56 -8.09 6.64
CA ILE A 76 2.43 -7.64 5.83
C ILE A 76 2.95 -6.85 4.63
N MET A 77 2.18 -6.77 3.55
CA MET A 77 2.47 -5.89 2.43
C MET A 77 2.14 -4.45 2.79
N ASN A 78 3.11 -3.53 2.72
CA ASN A 78 2.92 -2.12 3.02
C ASN A 78 2.68 -1.34 1.72
N LEU A 79 1.52 -0.72 1.58
CA LEU A 79 1.11 0.09 0.43
C LEU A 79 1.23 1.57 0.80
N TYR A 80 2.19 2.27 0.20
CA TYR A 80 2.41 3.70 0.40
C TYR A 80 1.84 4.50 -0.75
N PHE A 81 1.08 5.54 -0.42
CA PHE A 81 0.53 6.49 -1.38
C PHE A 81 1.16 7.86 -1.14
N VAL A 82 1.94 8.34 -2.13
CA VAL A 82 2.76 9.55 -2.05
C VAL A 82 2.41 10.52 -3.18
N GLU A 83 2.70 11.81 -3.02
CA GLU A 83 2.41 12.83 -4.05
C GLU A 83 3.21 12.61 -5.33
N SER A 84 4.47 12.20 -5.20
CA SER A 84 5.33 11.93 -6.35
C SER A 84 6.43 10.94 -6.01
N ILE A 85 6.87 10.19 -7.04
CA ILE A 85 8.00 9.27 -6.94
C ILE A 85 9.09 9.72 -7.89
N ALA A 86 10.21 10.24 -7.35
CA ALA A 86 11.39 10.58 -8.14
C ALA A 86 12.27 9.35 -8.34
N PHE A 87 12.60 9.06 -9.60
CA PHE A 87 13.47 7.96 -10.00
C PHE A 87 14.55 8.45 -10.98
N GLY A 88 15.79 8.57 -10.52
CA GLY A 88 16.87 9.13 -11.33
C GLY A 88 16.58 10.54 -11.80
N SER A 89 16.48 10.76 -13.13
CA SER A 89 16.12 12.06 -13.73
C SER A 89 14.65 12.15 -14.14
N GLY A 90 13.81 11.15 -13.81
CA GLY A 90 12.40 11.07 -14.16
C GLY A 90 11.50 10.81 -12.95
N ASN A 91 10.22 10.56 -13.22
CA ASN A 91 9.23 10.14 -12.25
C ASN A 91 8.74 8.74 -12.58
N ALA A 92 8.31 8.01 -11.55
CA ALA A 92 7.64 6.72 -11.70
C ALA A 92 6.20 6.82 -11.16
N CYS A 93 5.30 6.02 -11.72
CA CYS A 93 3.93 5.89 -11.22
C CYS A 93 3.82 4.91 -10.05
N GLY A 94 4.68 3.92 -10.02
CA GLY A 94 4.78 2.92 -8.96
C GLY A 94 6.22 2.48 -8.75
N TYR A 95 6.44 1.82 -7.63
CA TYR A 95 7.72 1.25 -7.26
C TYR A 95 7.54 0.11 -6.27
N THR A 96 8.18 -1.01 -6.54
CA THR A 96 8.26 -2.14 -5.62
C THR A 96 9.57 -2.90 -5.80
N TYR A 97 9.85 -3.81 -4.89
CA TYR A 97 10.98 -4.74 -5.00
C TYR A 97 10.52 -6.10 -5.51
N MET A 98 11.32 -6.67 -6.40
CA MET A 98 11.17 -8.09 -6.78
C MET A 98 11.40 -8.97 -5.55
N PRO A 99 10.63 -10.05 -5.36
CA PRO A 99 10.85 -10.99 -4.28
C PRO A 99 12.18 -11.73 -4.41
N GLY A 100 12.68 -12.29 -3.30
CA GLY A 100 13.97 -13.00 -3.25
C GLY A 100 14.93 -12.39 -2.23
N ASN A 101 14.61 -11.23 -1.69
CA ASN A 101 15.26 -10.70 -0.53
C ASN A 101 14.41 -11.06 0.71
N THR A 102 15.00 -11.70 1.70
CA THR A 102 14.29 -12.18 2.90
C THR A 102 14.07 -11.08 3.94
N SER A 103 14.50 -9.85 3.66
CA SER A 103 14.30 -8.73 4.56
C SER A 103 12.89 -8.16 4.38
N GLN A 104 12.12 -8.10 5.45
CA GLN A 104 10.80 -7.44 5.50
C GLN A 104 10.83 -5.95 5.10
N TYR A 105 12.01 -5.34 4.98
CA TYR A 105 12.19 -3.99 4.45
C TYR A 105 11.73 -3.86 2.99
N TYR A 106 11.65 -4.99 2.24
CA TYR A 106 11.26 -5.02 0.84
C TYR A 106 9.77 -5.36 0.63
N ASP A 107 8.98 -5.40 1.70
CA ASP A 107 7.54 -5.65 1.65
C ASP A 107 6.76 -4.35 1.45
N VAL A 108 7.17 -3.59 0.45
CA VAL A 108 6.59 -2.28 0.13
C VAL A 108 6.19 -2.19 -1.34
N ILE A 109 5.06 -1.54 -1.58
CA ILE A 109 4.66 -0.97 -2.86
C ILE A 109 4.43 0.51 -2.62
N VAL A 110 5.05 1.37 -3.43
CA VAL A 110 4.88 2.82 -3.37
C VAL A 110 4.15 3.28 -4.63
N MET A 111 3.08 4.04 -4.46
CA MET A 111 2.23 4.53 -5.54
C MET A 111 2.22 6.06 -5.58
N ASP A 112 2.39 6.62 -6.79
CA ASP A 112 2.13 8.03 -7.04
C ASP A 112 0.62 8.29 -7.04
N ASN A 113 0.17 9.27 -6.26
CA ASN A 113 -1.25 9.57 -6.09
C ASN A 113 -1.96 9.94 -7.40
N GLN A 114 -1.28 10.66 -8.32
CA GLN A 114 -1.87 11.06 -9.59
C GLN A 114 -2.05 9.87 -10.53
N CYS A 115 -1.12 8.93 -10.50
CA CYS A 115 -1.24 7.69 -11.26
C CYS A 115 -2.33 6.77 -10.69
N THR A 116 -2.47 6.73 -9.35
CA THR A 116 -3.48 5.94 -8.66
C THR A 116 -4.89 6.47 -8.91
N THR A 117 -5.08 7.79 -8.92
CA THR A 117 -6.42 8.39 -9.11
C THR A 117 -6.87 8.47 -10.57
N ASN A 118 -6.07 7.98 -11.50
CA ASN A 118 -6.47 7.89 -12.90
C ASN A 118 -7.32 6.63 -13.13
N THR A 119 -8.58 6.77 -13.45
CA THR A 119 -9.55 5.68 -13.63
C THR A 119 -9.21 4.66 -14.72
N GLU A 120 -8.16 4.87 -15.48
CA GLU A 120 -7.65 3.94 -16.50
C GLU A 120 -6.28 3.36 -16.08
N SER A 121 -5.91 3.51 -14.79
CA SER A 121 -4.60 3.09 -14.29
C SER A 121 -4.60 1.61 -13.95
N THR A 122 -3.71 0.86 -14.56
CA THR A 122 -3.38 -0.51 -14.16
C THR A 122 -2.06 -0.58 -13.38
N THR A 123 -1.59 0.57 -12.86
CA THR A 123 -0.28 0.68 -12.21
C THR A 123 -0.22 -0.14 -10.93
N LEU A 124 -1.25 -0.14 -10.09
CA LEU A 124 -1.24 -0.90 -8.84
C LEU A 124 -1.13 -2.41 -9.09
N ILE A 125 -1.90 -2.95 -10.04
CA ILE A 125 -1.80 -4.38 -10.40
C ILE A 125 -0.48 -4.71 -11.09
N HIS A 126 0.13 -3.77 -11.85
CA HIS A 126 1.48 -3.91 -12.40
C HIS A 126 2.51 -4.08 -11.27
N GLU A 127 2.47 -3.23 -10.25
CA GLU A 127 3.37 -3.33 -9.09
C GLU A 127 3.12 -4.60 -8.28
N PHE A 128 1.87 -5.06 -8.13
CA PHE A 128 1.58 -6.37 -7.55
C PHE A 128 2.21 -7.50 -8.36
N GLY A 129 2.20 -7.40 -9.69
CA GLY A 129 2.91 -8.33 -10.56
C GLY A 129 4.38 -8.46 -10.16
N HIS A 130 5.09 -7.35 -10.06
CA HIS A 130 6.50 -7.34 -9.61
C HIS A 130 6.66 -7.87 -8.19
N HIS A 131 5.81 -7.44 -7.27
CA HIS A 131 5.85 -7.86 -5.88
C HIS A 131 5.69 -9.38 -5.73
N PHE A 132 4.99 -10.02 -6.66
CA PHE A 132 4.77 -11.46 -6.73
C PHE A 132 5.59 -12.16 -7.83
N ASN A 133 6.75 -11.58 -8.23
CA ASN A 133 7.76 -12.21 -9.09
C ASN A 133 7.52 -12.15 -10.60
N LEU A 134 6.69 -11.24 -11.10
CA LEU A 134 6.65 -10.94 -12.52
C LEU A 134 7.75 -9.93 -12.89
N ILE A 135 8.33 -10.11 -14.05
CA ILE A 135 9.17 -9.11 -14.71
C ILE A 135 8.43 -8.57 -15.94
N HIS A 136 8.88 -7.44 -16.47
CA HIS A 136 8.28 -6.86 -17.66
C HIS A 136 8.31 -7.84 -18.84
N THR A 137 7.32 -7.77 -19.72
CA THR A 137 7.24 -8.62 -20.93
C THR A 137 8.47 -8.48 -21.82
N HIS A 138 9.06 -7.29 -21.88
CA HIS A 138 10.32 -7.06 -22.63
C HIS A 138 11.59 -7.53 -21.90
N GLY A 139 11.46 -8.09 -20.70
CA GLY A 139 12.58 -8.59 -19.89
C GLY A 139 13.08 -7.57 -18.85
N THR A 140 14.36 -7.64 -18.50
CA THR A 140 14.95 -6.90 -17.40
C THR A 140 15.66 -5.60 -17.82
N SER A 141 15.82 -5.35 -19.12
CA SER A 141 16.44 -4.13 -19.64
C SER A 141 15.38 -3.11 -20.09
N ASN A 142 15.60 -1.86 -19.78
CA ASN A 142 14.79 -0.73 -20.26
C ASN A 142 15.38 -0.08 -21.52
N ASP A 143 16.41 -0.66 -22.12
CA ASP A 143 16.99 -0.15 -23.37
C ASP A 143 16.13 -0.57 -24.57
N PRO A 144 15.70 0.37 -25.44
CA PRO A 144 14.91 0.02 -26.62
C PRO A 144 15.60 -1.01 -27.50
N GLY A 145 14.88 -2.10 -27.82
CA GLY A 145 15.40 -3.20 -28.61
C GLY A 145 16.34 -4.17 -27.88
N SER A 146 16.37 -4.10 -26.55
CA SER A 146 17.22 -4.95 -25.70
C SER A 146 16.59 -6.30 -25.36
N THR A 147 15.33 -6.54 -25.73
CA THR A 147 14.76 -7.88 -25.56
C THR A 147 15.55 -8.88 -26.40
N ASP A 148 15.93 -9.97 -25.76
CA ASP A 148 16.62 -11.09 -26.37
C ASP A 148 15.65 -12.23 -26.75
N GLU A 149 14.36 -12.03 -26.52
CA GLU A 149 13.33 -13.01 -26.84
C GLU A 149 13.04 -13.03 -28.33
N LEU A 150 13.01 -14.26 -28.89
CA LEU A 150 12.71 -14.50 -30.29
C LEU A 150 11.20 -14.60 -30.52
N VAL A 151 10.71 -13.98 -31.60
CA VAL A 151 9.29 -13.97 -31.99
C VAL A 151 8.73 -15.40 -32.13
N ASN A 152 9.54 -16.35 -32.54
CA ASN A 152 9.13 -17.76 -32.68
C ASN A 152 9.06 -18.52 -31.33
N GLY A 153 9.35 -17.86 -30.21
CA GLY A 153 9.27 -18.41 -28.86
C GLY A 153 10.32 -19.46 -28.51
N SER A 154 11.33 -19.69 -29.38
CA SER A 154 12.28 -20.79 -29.19
C SER A 154 13.20 -20.64 -27.97
N ASN A 155 13.28 -19.44 -27.38
CA ASN A 155 14.06 -19.12 -26.20
C ASN A 155 13.22 -18.51 -25.05
N CYS A 156 11.90 -18.57 -25.14
CA CYS A 156 10.96 -17.90 -24.18
C CYS A 156 11.20 -18.27 -22.69
N VAL A 157 11.74 -19.45 -22.39
CA VAL A 157 12.04 -19.89 -21.01
C VAL A 157 13.24 -19.17 -20.38
N SER A 158 14.03 -18.46 -21.17
CA SER A 158 15.29 -17.83 -20.74
C SER A 158 15.43 -16.38 -21.14
N ALA A 159 14.57 -15.89 -22.01
CA ALA A 159 14.56 -14.53 -22.55
C ALA A 159 13.22 -13.84 -22.25
N GLY A 160 13.13 -12.54 -22.52
CA GLY A 160 11.96 -11.74 -22.22
C GLY A 160 11.56 -11.85 -20.75
N ASP A 161 10.27 -12.06 -20.49
CA ASP A 161 9.76 -12.29 -19.14
C ASP A 161 9.93 -13.74 -18.66
N ARG A 162 10.50 -14.60 -19.48
CA ARG A 162 10.72 -16.04 -19.24
C ARG A 162 9.42 -16.82 -19.06
N LEU A 163 8.38 -16.42 -19.77
CA LEU A 163 7.12 -17.12 -19.92
C LEU A 163 6.85 -17.35 -21.41
N CYS A 164 6.36 -18.54 -21.76
CA CYS A 164 6.15 -18.88 -23.15
C CYS A 164 4.71 -18.65 -23.64
N ASP A 165 3.85 -18.15 -22.78
CA ASP A 165 2.47 -17.74 -23.10
C ASP A 165 2.30 -16.23 -23.24
N THR A 166 3.39 -15.48 -23.11
CA THR A 166 3.54 -14.07 -23.45
C THR A 166 4.35 -13.93 -24.72
N PRO A 167 3.87 -13.19 -25.75
CA PRO A 167 4.64 -12.93 -26.96
C PRO A 167 5.86 -12.05 -26.67
N ALA A 168 6.93 -12.23 -27.47
CA ALA A 168 8.12 -11.41 -27.39
C ALA A 168 7.79 -9.91 -27.54
N ASP A 169 8.28 -9.09 -26.62
CA ASP A 169 7.99 -7.65 -26.51
C ASP A 169 9.26 -6.83 -26.84
N PRO A 170 9.24 -5.96 -27.87
CA PRO A 170 10.39 -5.13 -28.26
C PRO A 170 10.57 -3.89 -27.40
N LEU A 171 10.08 -3.84 -26.18
CA LEU A 171 9.89 -2.69 -25.30
C LEU A 171 8.78 -1.77 -25.81
N LEU A 172 7.54 -2.16 -25.53
CA LEU A 172 6.36 -1.35 -25.80
C LEU A 172 6.39 -0.03 -25.02
N ASN A 173 5.86 1.03 -25.63
CA ASN A 173 5.71 2.34 -25.02
C ASN A 173 4.76 3.22 -25.85
N SER A 174 4.46 4.43 -25.38
CA SER A 174 3.57 5.36 -26.05
C SER A 174 4.04 5.84 -27.45
N SER A 175 5.27 5.58 -27.85
CA SER A 175 5.78 5.93 -29.18
C SER A 175 5.56 4.83 -30.22
N ASN A 176 5.33 3.59 -29.79
CA ASN A 176 5.15 2.44 -30.67
C ASN A 176 3.83 1.67 -30.44
N VAL A 177 3.01 2.14 -29.48
CA VAL A 177 1.63 1.66 -29.28
C VAL A 177 0.67 2.84 -29.41
N SER A 178 -0.35 2.69 -30.24
CA SER A 178 -1.39 3.71 -30.42
C SER A 178 -2.36 3.70 -29.24
N SER A 179 -2.47 4.81 -28.51
CA SER A 179 -3.46 4.96 -27.44
C SER A 179 -4.92 5.05 -27.91
N VAL A 180 -5.16 5.14 -29.23
CA VAL A 180 -6.52 5.23 -29.81
C VAL A 180 -7.14 3.86 -30.07
N ASN A 181 -6.33 2.90 -30.51
CA ASN A 181 -6.80 1.57 -30.89
C ASN A 181 -5.94 0.43 -30.33
N CYS A 182 -4.97 0.77 -29.48
CA CYS A 182 -4.10 -0.18 -28.80
C CYS A 182 -3.31 -1.11 -29.73
N LEU A 183 -3.03 -0.69 -30.95
CA LEU A 183 -2.24 -1.48 -31.90
C LEU A 183 -0.75 -1.12 -31.80
N TYR A 184 0.10 -2.14 -31.89
CA TYR A 184 1.52 -1.95 -32.13
C TYR A 184 1.75 -1.33 -33.50
N THR A 185 2.48 -0.23 -33.54
CA THR A 185 2.77 0.56 -34.76
C THR A 185 4.25 0.50 -35.14
N GLY A 186 5.05 -0.21 -34.34
CA GLY A 186 6.49 -0.38 -34.61
C GLY A 186 6.76 -1.37 -35.75
N SER A 187 8.00 -1.39 -36.19
CA SER A 187 8.49 -2.31 -37.23
C SER A 187 9.78 -3.03 -36.83
N ALA A 188 10.02 -3.12 -35.52
CA ALA A 188 11.20 -3.81 -34.99
C ALA A 188 11.14 -5.32 -35.32
N THR A 189 12.31 -5.93 -35.49
CA THR A 189 12.46 -7.37 -35.75
C THR A 189 13.41 -7.98 -34.72
N ASP A 190 13.22 -9.24 -34.43
CA ASP A 190 14.15 -10.01 -33.64
C ASP A 190 15.49 -10.26 -34.40
N THR A 191 16.41 -10.93 -33.74
CA THR A 191 17.75 -11.26 -34.36
C THR A 191 17.69 -12.23 -35.53
N LEU A 192 16.53 -12.87 -35.74
CA LEU A 192 16.28 -13.74 -36.90
C LEU A 192 15.53 -13.00 -38.02
N GLY A 193 15.24 -11.70 -37.85
CA GLY A 193 14.53 -10.85 -38.81
C GLY A 193 13.01 -11.03 -38.80
N GLN A 194 12.44 -11.67 -37.78
CA GLN A 194 11.00 -11.81 -37.61
C GLN A 194 10.43 -10.54 -36.99
N VAL A 195 9.35 -10.03 -37.54
CA VAL A 195 8.66 -8.80 -37.04
C VAL A 195 7.98 -9.12 -35.70
N TYR A 196 8.12 -8.26 -34.70
CA TYR A 196 7.44 -8.43 -33.42
C TYR A 196 5.92 -8.23 -33.57
N GLU A 197 5.16 -9.10 -32.93
CA GLU A 197 3.71 -9.04 -32.75
C GLU A 197 3.39 -9.11 -31.25
N PRO A 198 3.76 -8.08 -30.47
CA PRO A 198 3.66 -8.11 -29.01
C PRO A 198 2.21 -7.99 -28.56
N ASP A 199 1.93 -8.46 -27.35
CA ASP A 199 0.65 -8.22 -26.67
C ASP A 199 0.64 -6.82 -26.02
N THR A 200 -0.02 -5.89 -26.67
CA THR A 200 -0.15 -4.51 -26.21
C THR A 200 -1.13 -4.36 -25.04
N SER A 201 -1.87 -5.41 -24.72
CA SER A 201 -2.84 -5.41 -23.62
C SER A 201 -2.24 -5.94 -22.30
N ASN A 202 -1.05 -6.51 -22.32
CA ASN A 202 -0.44 -7.11 -21.14
C ASN A 202 -0.06 -6.05 -20.10
N ILE A 203 -0.54 -6.23 -18.86
CA ILE A 203 -0.31 -5.30 -17.75
C ILE A 203 1.19 -5.15 -17.41
N MET A 204 1.99 -6.20 -17.62
CA MET A 204 3.44 -6.15 -17.37
C MET A 204 4.26 -5.54 -18.51
N SER A 205 3.62 -4.99 -19.55
CA SER A 205 4.27 -4.21 -20.61
C SER A 205 4.35 -2.72 -20.24
N TYR A 206 5.05 -1.93 -21.07
CA TYR A 206 5.04 -0.46 -20.98
C TYR A 206 4.07 0.16 -22.00
N SER A 207 3.06 -0.59 -22.42
CA SER A 207 1.95 -0.02 -23.20
C SER A 207 1.27 1.13 -22.43
N PRO A 208 0.64 2.09 -23.12
CA PRO A 208 -0.20 3.07 -22.44
C PRO A 208 -1.26 2.38 -21.55
N ASN A 209 -1.47 2.86 -20.33
CA ASN A 209 -2.39 2.25 -19.35
C ASN A 209 -3.80 1.99 -19.90
N ILE A 210 -4.32 2.89 -20.74
CA ILE A 210 -5.62 2.69 -21.41
C ILE A 210 -5.68 1.42 -22.27
N CYS A 211 -4.55 0.83 -22.61
CA CYS A 211 -4.45 -0.38 -23.44
C CYS A 211 -4.24 -1.64 -22.62
N THR A 212 -3.80 -1.53 -21.36
CA THR A 212 -3.42 -2.68 -20.55
C THR A 212 -4.60 -3.18 -19.72
N ASP A 213 -5.04 -4.42 -20.00
CA ASP A 213 -6.19 -5.05 -19.34
C ASP A 213 -6.04 -6.58 -19.20
N PHE A 214 -4.86 -7.12 -19.49
CA PHE A 214 -4.65 -8.56 -19.57
C PHE A 214 -3.44 -9.05 -18.77
N ILE A 215 -3.62 -10.19 -18.10
CA ILE A 215 -2.56 -10.98 -17.46
C ILE A 215 -2.65 -12.44 -17.97
N SER A 216 -1.54 -13.03 -18.40
CA SER A 216 -1.53 -14.39 -18.93
C SER A 216 -1.67 -15.46 -17.84
N ASN A 217 -2.03 -16.69 -18.22
CA ASN A 217 -2.12 -17.80 -17.28
C ASN A 217 -0.75 -18.15 -16.66
N GLY A 218 0.34 -18.02 -17.42
CA GLY A 218 1.70 -18.22 -16.92
C GLY A 218 2.11 -17.15 -15.92
N GLN A 219 1.70 -15.90 -16.15
CA GLN A 219 1.89 -14.81 -15.20
C GLN A 219 1.11 -15.06 -13.90
N PHE A 220 -0.16 -15.46 -13.96
CA PHE A 220 -0.93 -15.85 -12.76
C PHE A 220 -0.26 -17.00 -11.99
N ALA A 221 0.16 -18.05 -12.69
CA ALA A 221 0.83 -19.17 -12.04
C ALA A 221 2.15 -18.74 -11.37
N ARG A 222 2.91 -17.82 -11.99
CA ARG A 222 4.16 -17.29 -11.42
C ARG A 222 3.90 -16.39 -10.21
N MET A 223 2.88 -15.54 -10.24
CA MET A 223 2.48 -14.71 -9.08
C MET A 223 2.12 -15.59 -7.88
N TYR A 224 1.28 -16.61 -8.10
CA TYR A 224 0.90 -17.57 -7.06
C TYR A 224 2.11 -18.31 -6.49
N ALA A 225 3.00 -18.81 -7.34
CA ALA A 225 4.23 -19.47 -6.92
C ALA A 225 5.18 -18.48 -6.20
N GLY A 226 5.25 -17.23 -6.64
CA GLY A 226 6.03 -16.15 -6.02
C GLY A 226 5.58 -15.89 -4.60
N PHE A 227 4.28 -15.71 -4.38
CA PHE A 227 3.70 -15.56 -3.04
C PHE A 227 4.06 -16.75 -2.14
N HIS A 228 3.79 -17.98 -2.60
CA HIS A 228 4.01 -19.19 -1.80
C HIS A 228 5.50 -19.55 -1.60
N THR A 229 6.40 -18.95 -2.39
CA THR A 229 7.85 -19.15 -2.22
C THR A 229 8.46 -18.10 -1.29
N TYR A 230 8.02 -16.86 -1.40
CA TYR A 230 8.74 -15.72 -0.80
C TYR A 230 7.96 -14.96 0.28
N LYS A 231 6.61 -15.08 0.33
CA LYS A 231 5.74 -14.22 1.15
C LYS A 231 4.79 -15.00 2.07
N THR A 232 5.06 -16.28 2.34
CA THR A 232 4.23 -17.15 3.20
C THR A 232 4.15 -16.70 4.65
N TYR A 233 5.02 -15.78 5.07
CA TYR A 233 5.00 -15.19 6.40
C TYR A 233 3.97 -14.05 6.53
N TYR A 234 3.37 -13.59 5.41
CA TYR A 234 2.34 -12.55 5.46
C TYR A 234 1.14 -13.03 6.26
N LYS A 235 0.77 -12.22 7.22
CA LYS A 235 -0.40 -12.45 8.09
C LYS A 235 -1.00 -11.11 8.49
N CYS A 236 -2.33 -11.05 8.60
CA CYS A 236 -2.94 -9.96 9.34
C CYS A 236 -2.46 -10.02 10.79
N PRO A 237 -2.15 -8.88 11.41
CA PRO A 237 -1.84 -8.84 12.83
C PRO A 237 -2.89 -9.61 13.64
N SER A 238 -2.42 -10.44 14.56
CA SER A 238 -3.31 -11.29 15.38
C SER A 238 -4.12 -10.48 16.39
N PHE A 239 -3.78 -9.20 16.55
CA PHE A 239 -4.47 -8.27 17.44
C PHE A 239 -4.31 -6.83 16.92
N ASN A 240 -5.32 -5.99 17.20
CA ASN A 240 -5.39 -4.60 16.77
C ASN A 240 -5.80 -3.73 17.95
N VAL A 241 -5.22 -2.53 18.05
CA VAL A 241 -5.52 -1.54 19.11
C VAL A 241 -6.69 -0.68 18.68
N ASN A 242 -7.79 -0.75 19.41
CA ASN A 242 -8.90 0.15 19.26
C ASN A 242 -9.69 0.32 20.55
N PHE A 243 -10.39 1.43 20.71
CA PHE A 243 -11.29 1.67 21.82
C PHE A 243 -12.38 2.68 21.47
N ASP A 244 -13.47 2.63 22.22
CA ASP A 244 -14.51 3.65 22.26
C ASP A 244 -14.38 4.45 23.55
N ALA A 245 -14.83 5.72 23.51
CA ALA A 245 -14.87 6.58 24.68
C ALA A 245 -16.21 7.27 24.79
N GLU A 246 -16.77 7.32 25.99
CA GLU A 246 -18.05 7.95 26.31
C GLU A 246 -17.88 8.94 27.46
N ILE A 247 -18.47 10.14 27.30
CA ILE A 247 -18.52 11.12 28.38
C ILE A 247 -19.59 10.67 29.36
N ASN A 248 -19.17 10.33 30.58
CA ASN A 248 -20.07 9.94 31.66
C ASN A 248 -20.60 11.15 32.41
N GLU A 249 -19.75 12.14 32.68
CA GLU A 249 -20.10 13.37 33.38
C GLU A 249 -19.24 14.53 32.87
N SER A 250 -19.82 15.72 32.73
CA SER A 250 -19.09 16.90 32.32
C SER A 250 -19.64 18.15 32.99
N CYS A 251 -18.75 19.02 33.52
CA CYS A 251 -19.03 20.34 33.97
C CYS A 251 -17.89 21.30 33.58
N ASP A 252 -17.94 22.58 33.96
CA ASP A 252 -16.95 23.58 33.51
C ASP A 252 -15.50 23.27 33.97
N ASP A 253 -15.35 22.58 35.08
CA ASP A 253 -14.04 22.33 35.71
C ASP A 253 -13.50 20.92 35.47
N TYR A 254 -14.36 19.95 35.14
CA TYR A 254 -13.94 18.56 34.90
C TYR A 254 -14.86 17.83 33.92
N MET A 255 -14.31 16.81 33.29
CA MET A 255 -15.02 15.88 32.42
C MET A 255 -14.58 14.46 32.75
N THR A 256 -15.53 13.57 33.04
CA THR A 256 -15.26 12.15 33.22
C THR A 256 -15.52 11.40 31.94
N VAL A 257 -14.52 10.67 31.46
CA VAL A 257 -14.60 9.84 30.26
C VAL A 257 -14.40 8.38 30.65
N ASN A 258 -15.31 7.52 30.20
CA ASN A 258 -15.19 6.08 30.27
C ASN A 258 -14.63 5.55 28.96
N PHE A 259 -13.54 4.81 29.03
CA PHE A 259 -12.95 4.12 27.89
C PHE A 259 -13.42 2.67 27.85
N THR A 260 -13.74 2.19 26.67
CA THR A 260 -14.12 0.78 26.43
C THR A 260 -13.19 0.21 25.40
N ASP A 261 -12.36 -0.76 25.77
CA ASP A 261 -11.48 -1.47 24.86
C ASP A 261 -12.30 -2.24 23.82
N THR A 262 -12.02 -1.98 22.54
CA THR A 262 -12.58 -2.71 21.40
C THR A 262 -11.47 -3.38 20.58
N SER A 263 -10.29 -3.48 21.18
CA SER A 263 -9.14 -4.16 20.57
C SER A 263 -9.43 -5.65 20.33
N VAL A 264 -8.88 -6.18 19.25
CA VAL A 264 -8.99 -7.60 18.93
C VAL A 264 -7.80 -8.35 19.48
N GLY A 265 -8.05 -9.44 20.23
CA GLY A 265 -7.02 -10.37 20.69
C GLY A 265 -6.20 -9.90 21.90
N ALA A 266 -6.55 -8.77 22.53
CA ALA A 266 -5.87 -8.26 23.70
C ALA A 266 -6.05 -9.14 24.93
N THR A 267 -5.00 -9.36 25.70
CA THR A 267 -5.00 -10.06 27.00
C THR A 267 -4.45 -9.21 28.14
N GLY A 268 -3.94 -8.00 27.83
CA GLY A 268 -3.43 -7.02 28.79
C GLY A 268 -3.42 -5.62 28.16
N TRP A 269 -3.48 -4.59 28.99
CA TRP A 269 -3.62 -3.20 28.60
C TRP A 269 -2.68 -2.31 29.39
N GLU A 270 -2.17 -1.27 28.76
CA GLU A 270 -1.51 -0.11 29.36
C GLU A 270 -2.08 1.15 28.67
N TRP A 271 -2.69 2.03 29.46
CA TRP A 271 -3.25 3.28 29.02
C TRP A 271 -2.42 4.46 29.54
N ASP A 272 -2.05 5.35 28.65
CA ASP A 272 -1.63 6.71 28.94
C ASP A 272 -2.73 7.60 28.36
N VAL A 273 -3.54 8.19 29.22
CA VAL A 273 -4.77 8.88 28.79
C VAL A 273 -4.61 10.39 28.70
N ASP A 274 -3.45 10.93 29.12
CA ASP A 274 -3.14 12.35 29.04
C ASP A 274 -1.92 12.70 28.18
N GLY A 275 -1.24 11.67 27.64
CA GLY A 275 -0.15 11.79 26.67
C GLY A 275 1.17 12.24 27.28
N ASP A 276 1.42 11.93 28.55
CA ASP A 276 2.62 12.30 29.27
C ASP A 276 3.73 11.20 29.26
N ASP A 277 3.51 10.13 28.50
CA ASP A 277 4.38 8.92 28.40
C ASP A 277 4.43 8.09 29.71
N ILE A 278 3.50 8.29 30.63
CA ILE A 278 3.37 7.51 31.86
C ILE A 278 2.08 6.69 31.80
N VAL A 279 2.16 5.42 32.16
CA VAL A 279 0.98 4.55 32.20
C VAL A 279 0.07 4.94 33.36
N ASP A 280 -1.16 5.37 33.08
CA ASP A 280 -2.17 5.71 34.07
C ASP A 280 -2.97 4.52 34.54
N TYR A 281 -3.34 3.62 33.60
CA TYR A 281 -4.21 2.47 33.87
C TYR A 281 -3.73 1.20 33.19
N THR A 282 -4.07 0.07 33.83
CA THR A 282 -3.85 -1.29 33.28
C THR A 282 -5.15 -2.10 33.20
N ASP A 283 -6.27 -1.50 33.60
CA ASP A 283 -7.59 -2.10 33.46
C ASP A 283 -8.02 -2.09 31.99
N GLN A 284 -8.85 -3.05 31.58
CA GLN A 284 -9.36 -3.12 30.20
C GLN A 284 -10.17 -1.90 29.83
N ASN A 285 -11.04 -1.42 30.74
CA ASN A 285 -12.00 -0.34 30.51
C ASN A 285 -11.88 0.72 31.63
N PRO A 286 -10.85 1.59 31.58
CA PRO A 286 -10.65 2.59 32.61
C PRO A 286 -11.63 3.76 32.49
N SER A 287 -11.70 4.55 33.56
CA SER A 287 -12.37 5.85 33.59
C SER A 287 -11.41 6.90 34.09
N HIS A 288 -11.34 8.05 33.40
CA HIS A 288 -10.46 9.16 33.75
C HIS A 288 -11.22 10.49 33.88
N VAL A 289 -10.72 11.34 34.77
CA VAL A 289 -11.26 12.69 34.99
C VAL A 289 -10.30 13.72 34.41
N TYR A 290 -10.71 14.37 33.35
CA TYR A 290 -9.95 15.43 32.70
C TYR A 290 -10.26 16.81 33.25
N THR A 291 -9.27 17.68 33.33
CA THR A 291 -9.42 19.13 33.41
C THR A 291 -9.48 19.74 32.01
N PRO A 292 -9.91 21.02 31.85
CA PRO A 292 -9.87 21.65 30.53
C PRO A 292 -8.48 21.57 29.87
N GLY A 293 -8.41 21.01 28.67
CA GLY A 293 -7.17 20.78 27.93
C GLY A 293 -7.39 19.98 26.67
N ILE A 294 -6.31 19.73 25.95
CA ILE A 294 -6.26 18.83 24.78
C ILE A 294 -5.25 17.75 25.12
N TYR A 295 -5.68 16.49 24.98
CA TYR A 295 -4.89 15.35 25.39
C TYR A 295 -4.81 14.30 24.30
N ASP A 296 -3.62 13.76 24.08
CA ASP A 296 -3.44 12.52 23.33
C ASP A 296 -3.84 11.34 24.21
N VAL A 297 -4.29 10.26 23.62
CA VAL A 297 -4.53 8.99 24.32
C VAL A 297 -3.68 7.93 23.68
N VAL A 298 -2.91 7.21 24.48
CA VAL A 298 -2.12 6.07 24.01
C VAL A 298 -2.66 4.80 24.66
N LEU A 299 -2.99 3.82 23.80
CA LEU A 299 -3.31 2.47 24.26
C LEU A 299 -2.26 1.51 23.78
N LYS A 300 -1.66 0.77 24.70
CA LYS A 300 -0.80 -0.38 24.41
C LYS A 300 -1.48 -1.64 24.91
N ILE A 301 -1.59 -2.62 24.02
CA ILE A 301 -2.19 -3.92 24.33
C ILE A 301 -1.16 -5.02 24.22
N TYR A 302 -1.43 -6.12 24.89
CA TYR A 302 -0.58 -7.30 24.94
C TYR A 302 -1.36 -8.55 24.53
N ASN A 303 -0.66 -9.47 23.87
CA ASN A 303 -1.12 -10.83 23.61
C ASN A 303 0.05 -11.79 23.90
N GLY A 304 0.11 -12.31 25.11
CA GLY A 304 1.26 -13.09 25.58
C GLY A 304 2.55 -12.25 25.62
N SER A 305 3.53 -12.58 24.77
CA SER A 305 4.80 -11.83 24.66
C SER A 305 4.78 -10.73 23.59
N GLU A 306 3.73 -10.67 22.78
CA GLU A 306 3.58 -9.64 21.75
C GLU A 306 2.89 -8.40 22.34
N SER A 307 3.24 -7.22 21.86
CA SER A 307 2.58 -5.97 22.24
C SER A 307 2.52 -5.02 21.03
N ILE A 308 1.46 -4.24 20.97
CA ILE A 308 1.27 -3.17 19.99
C ILE A 308 0.76 -1.94 20.71
N SER A 309 1.19 -0.76 20.27
CA SER A 309 0.78 0.52 20.84
C SER A 309 0.28 1.44 19.73
N LYS A 310 -0.78 2.21 20.01
CA LYS A 310 -1.33 3.21 19.11
C LYS A 310 -1.56 4.52 19.84
N VAL A 311 -1.12 5.62 19.21
CA VAL A 311 -1.37 6.98 19.68
C VAL A 311 -2.60 7.52 18.98
N PHE A 312 -3.53 8.08 19.73
CA PHE A 312 -4.70 8.77 19.23
C PHE A 312 -4.54 10.26 19.53
N PRO A 313 -4.00 11.05 18.59
CA PRO A 313 -3.61 12.43 18.85
C PRO A 313 -4.83 13.34 19.04
N GLN A 314 -4.75 14.20 20.07
CA GLN A 314 -5.80 15.16 20.41
C GLN A 314 -7.19 14.51 20.54
N TYR A 315 -7.22 13.27 21.02
CA TYR A 315 -8.46 12.50 21.13
C TYR A 315 -9.45 13.12 22.09
N ILE A 316 -8.96 13.67 23.21
CA ILE A 316 -9.74 14.44 24.16
C ILE A 316 -9.50 15.92 23.91
N ASN A 317 -10.57 16.64 23.59
CA ASN A 317 -10.56 18.09 23.45
C ASN A 317 -11.65 18.68 24.36
N PHE A 318 -11.23 19.04 25.58
CA PHE A 318 -12.10 19.62 26.58
C PHE A 318 -11.79 21.11 26.78
N ILE A 319 -12.64 21.98 26.22
CA ILE A 319 -12.51 23.45 26.34
C ILE A 319 -13.54 23.93 27.32
N SER A 320 -13.10 24.54 28.43
CA SER A 320 -13.94 25.22 29.37
C SER A 320 -14.42 26.57 28.77
N ASN A 321 -15.72 26.68 28.50
CA ASN A 321 -16.31 27.93 28.05
C ASN A 321 -16.82 28.70 29.25
N ILE A 322 -16.09 29.74 29.68
CA ILE A 322 -16.50 30.65 30.75
C ILE A 322 -17.74 31.51 30.36
N TYR A 323 -18.17 31.51 29.09
CA TYR A 323 -19.22 32.41 28.60
C TYR A 323 -20.23 31.89 27.57
N GLU A 324 -20.21 30.64 27.11
CA GLU A 324 -21.32 30.11 26.26
C GLU A 324 -21.46 28.57 26.39
N THR A 325 -22.71 28.13 26.32
CA THR A 325 -23.12 26.72 26.45
C THR A 325 -22.20 25.74 25.73
N SER A 326 -21.57 24.87 26.50
CA SER A 326 -20.59 23.85 26.13
C SER A 326 -21.00 23.05 24.88
N LYS A 327 -20.20 23.14 23.81
CA LYS A 327 -20.15 22.11 22.77
C LYS A 327 -18.89 21.30 23.01
N VAL A 328 -19.07 20.09 23.51
CA VAL A 328 -18.02 19.07 23.55
C VAL A 328 -17.95 18.43 22.16
N ASN A 329 -16.82 18.56 21.50
CA ASN A 329 -16.56 17.84 20.25
C ASN A 329 -15.67 16.65 20.57
N LEU A 330 -16.26 15.48 20.77
CA LEU A 330 -15.56 14.21 20.58
C LEU A 330 -15.33 14.06 19.08
N LYS A 331 -14.10 14.07 18.66
CA LYS A 331 -13.73 13.70 17.30
C LYS A 331 -13.64 12.17 17.28
N LEU A 332 -14.76 11.51 16.99
CA LEU A 332 -14.74 10.15 16.52
C LEU A 332 -14.10 10.20 15.13
N LEU A 333 -12.90 9.68 15.03
CA LEU A 333 -12.22 9.42 13.75
C LEU A 333 -12.65 8.04 13.24
#